data_a8319efc26d4124d1ea4f6d907df9fab
#
_entry.id   a8319efc26d4124d1ea4f6d907df9fab
#
_cell.length_a   1.000
_cell.length_b   1.000
_cell.length_c   1.000
_cell.angle_alpha   90.00
_cell.angle_beta   90.00
_cell.angle_gamma   90.00
#
_symmetry.space_group_name_H-M   'P 1'
#
loop_
_entity.id
_entity.type
_entity.pdbx_description
1 polymer ?
#
loop_
_entity_poly.entity_id
_entity_poly.type
_entity_poly.pdbx_seq_one_letter_code
_entity_poly.pdbx_strand_id
1 'polypeptide(L)'
;RQMCIRDRIHSASNFVVGMAGAKAAIALGIKSIYEIRGFWHLTQSTKRIGYEKSDHYTLSERLEIETAKMSDHVFTITSALRDILIQEGVHEDKISVLPNAVDPKKFTIKKKDKNLEKQLNFKDKVVIGYIGSFVKYEGLDILLEACSLLHTKIGDMFRLLLVGDGDTMTTLRDATRLLQLEDIVTFTGRVNHDEVNKYYSLIDIAPLPRKGLRVCELVSPLKPFEAMASGKVLVTSSVKALAEIVEDGETGLVFEKDNPKDLANKLESVILDKSLRDTIGKNARKWVVENHSWDLVSKKVI
;
A
#
# COMPACT_ATOMS: atom_id res chain seq x y z
N ARG A 1 8.67 43.92 0.52
CA ARG A 1 7.90 42.96 1.36
C ARG A 1 6.93 42.25 0.44
N GLN A 2 7.30 41.05 -0.02
CA GLN A 2 6.28 40.14 -0.57
C GLN A 2 5.37 39.75 0.59
N MET A 3 4.16 40.29 0.60
CA MET A 3 3.10 39.77 1.45
C MET A 3 2.78 38.36 0.91
N CYS A 4 3.02 37.31 1.72
CA CYS A 4 2.51 35.99 1.44
C CYS A 4 0.98 36.07 1.53
N ILE A 5 0.29 36.29 0.42
CA ILE A 5 -1.15 36.23 0.34
C ILE A 5 -1.49 34.72 0.41
N ARG A 6 -2.08 34.29 1.51
CA ARG A 6 -2.66 32.96 1.64
C ARG A 6 -3.98 32.98 0.90
N ASP A 7 -4.05 32.34 -0.25
CA ASP A 7 -5.21 32.38 -1.17
C ASP A 7 -6.08 31.13 -1.07
N ARG A 8 -5.67 30.12 -0.28
CA ARG A 8 -6.41 28.87 -0.10
C ARG A 8 -6.10 28.19 1.21
N ILE A 9 -7.02 27.33 1.68
CA ILE A 9 -6.82 26.40 2.78
C ILE A 9 -6.79 24.97 2.21
N HIS A 10 -5.70 24.24 2.40
CA HIS A 10 -5.56 22.85 2.02
C HIS A 10 -5.60 21.99 3.29
N SER A 11 -6.62 21.15 3.42
CA SER A 11 -6.84 20.25 4.55
C SER A 11 -6.71 18.80 4.10
N ALA A 12 -5.97 17.99 4.85
CA ALA A 12 -5.90 16.55 4.62
C ALA A 12 -6.86 15.81 5.56
N SER A 13 -7.39 14.64 5.13
CA SER A 13 -8.32 13.84 5.94
C SER A 13 -7.83 13.58 7.38
N ASN A 14 -8.73 13.53 8.39
CA ASN A 14 -10.17 13.21 8.20
C ASN A 14 -11.06 14.46 8.20
N PHE A 15 -12.39 14.23 8.14
CA PHE A 15 -13.43 15.27 8.11
C PHE A 15 -13.30 16.32 9.22
N VAL A 16 -12.75 15.99 10.38
CA VAL A 16 -12.61 16.94 11.50
C VAL A 16 -11.75 18.14 11.08
N VAL A 17 -10.60 17.88 10.49
CA VAL A 17 -9.67 18.89 9.96
C VAL A 17 -10.24 19.50 8.68
N GLY A 18 -10.77 18.64 7.78
CA GLY A 18 -11.36 19.06 6.50
C GLY A 18 -12.51 20.05 6.67
N MET A 19 -13.47 19.73 7.53
CA MET A 19 -14.64 20.59 7.78
C MET A 19 -14.24 21.90 8.44
N ALA A 20 -13.31 21.87 9.40
CA ALA A 20 -12.79 23.09 10.01
C ALA A 20 -12.11 23.98 8.96
N GLY A 21 -11.29 23.40 8.07
CA GLY A 21 -10.64 24.14 6.99
C GLY A 21 -11.62 24.71 5.98
N ALA A 22 -12.61 23.93 5.53
CA ALA A 22 -13.64 24.39 4.60
C ALA A 22 -14.48 25.54 5.19
N LYS A 23 -14.93 25.43 6.45
CA LYS A 23 -15.67 26.50 7.14
C LYS A 23 -14.82 27.76 7.33
N ALA A 24 -13.54 27.62 7.67
CA ALA A 24 -12.64 28.75 7.78
C ALA A 24 -12.42 29.44 6.42
N ALA A 25 -12.28 28.68 5.34
CA ALA A 25 -12.15 29.23 3.99
C ALA A 25 -13.38 30.02 3.57
N ILE A 26 -14.59 29.50 3.84
CA ILE A 26 -15.85 30.20 3.60
C ILE A 26 -15.90 31.53 4.39
N ALA A 27 -15.54 31.51 5.68
CA ALA A 27 -15.56 32.70 6.53
C ALA A 27 -14.54 33.76 6.09
N LEU A 28 -13.44 33.36 5.49
CA LEU A 28 -12.36 34.23 4.99
C LEU A 28 -12.55 34.65 3.52
N GLY A 29 -13.53 34.10 2.81
CA GLY A 29 -13.74 34.34 1.38
C GLY A 29 -12.60 33.82 0.48
N ILE A 30 -11.93 32.75 0.88
CA ILE A 30 -10.83 32.12 0.12
C ILE A 30 -11.18 30.68 -0.27
N LYS A 31 -10.40 30.09 -1.16
CA LYS A 31 -10.65 28.73 -1.65
C LYS A 31 -10.25 27.64 -0.64
N SER A 32 -10.99 26.54 -0.66
CA SER A 32 -10.73 25.34 0.14
C SER A 32 -10.39 24.14 -0.72
N ILE A 33 -9.39 23.37 -0.30
CA ILE A 33 -9.03 22.07 -0.88
C ILE A 33 -9.13 21.02 0.23
N TYR A 34 -9.79 19.90 -0.07
CA TYR A 34 -9.85 18.76 0.83
C TYR A 34 -9.20 17.53 0.21
N GLU A 35 -8.11 17.03 0.82
CA GLU A 35 -7.37 15.87 0.36
C GLU A 35 -7.78 14.63 1.14
N ILE A 36 -8.52 13.71 0.50
CA ILE A 36 -8.98 12.46 1.11
C ILE A 36 -7.96 11.36 0.85
N ARG A 37 -7.21 10.99 1.89
CA ARG A 37 -6.20 9.91 1.87
C ARG A 37 -6.77 8.55 2.26
N GLY A 38 -8.03 8.48 2.59
CA GLY A 38 -8.78 7.31 2.99
C GLY A 38 -9.90 7.66 3.94
N PHE A 39 -10.83 6.72 4.12
CA PHE A 39 -11.95 6.87 5.03
C PHE A 39 -11.62 6.25 6.39
N TRP A 40 -11.53 7.10 7.42
CA TRP A 40 -11.15 6.68 8.76
C TRP A 40 -12.11 5.64 9.36
N HIS A 41 -13.41 5.77 9.14
CA HIS A 41 -14.43 4.82 9.60
C HIS A 41 -14.21 3.42 9.02
N LEU A 42 -13.74 3.29 7.77
CA LEU A 42 -13.39 1.99 7.18
C LEU A 42 -12.19 1.34 7.87
N THR A 43 -11.17 2.14 8.23
CA THR A 43 -10.02 1.63 8.98
C THR A 43 -10.43 1.18 10.39
N GLN A 44 -11.34 1.90 11.05
CA GLN A 44 -11.85 1.52 12.37
C GLN A 44 -12.69 0.24 12.32
N SER A 45 -13.48 0.00 11.26
CA SER A 45 -14.26 -1.22 11.09
C SER A 45 -13.39 -2.48 10.99
N THR A 46 -12.15 -2.36 10.53
CA THR A 46 -11.21 -3.50 10.52
C THR A 46 -10.68 -3.88 11.91
N LYS A 47 -10.78 -2.98 12.88
CA LYS A 47 -10.27 -3.14 14.25
C LYS A 47 -11.36 -3.44 15.27
N ARG A 48 -12.60 -3.05 15.01
CA ARG A 48 -13.72 -3.14 15.95
C ARG A 48 -14.86 -3.92 15.33
N ILE A 49 -15.12 -5.11 15.84
CA ILE A 49 -16.23 -5.98 15.39
C ILE A 49 -17.55 -5.25 15.57
N GLY A 50 -18.37 -5.21 14.51
CA GLY A 50 -19.69 -4.57 14.51
C GLY A 50 -19.68 -3.04 14.45
N TYR A 51 -18.51 -2.41 14.36
CA TYR A 51 -18.41 -0.96 14.26
C TYR A 51 -19.14 -0.38 13.04
N GLU A 52 -19.19 -1.11 11.94
CA GLU A 52 -19.90 -0.75 10.71
C GLU A 52 -21.42 -0.60 10.88
N LYS A 53 -21.97 -1.14 11.98
CA LYS A 53 -23.41 -1.02 12.35
C LYS A 53 -23.67 0.12 13.34
N SER A 54 -22.64 0.86 13.75
CA SER A 54 -22.77 1.92 14.74
C SER A 54 -23.17 3.25 14.11
N ASP A 55 -23.91 4.08 14.87
CA ASP A 55 -24.22 5.47 14.48
C ASP A 55 -22.96 6.28 14.22
N HIS A 56 -21.86 5.97 14.93
CA HIS A 56 -20.58 6.64 14.75
C HIS A 56 -19.97 6.35 13.38
N TYR A 57 -20.11 5.13 12.86
CA TYR A 57 -19.68 4.79 11.50
C TYR A 57 -20.46 5.61 10.47
N THR A 58 -21.79 5.55 10.54
CA THR A 58 -22.70 6.27 9.62
C THR A 58 -22.48 7.77 9.67
N LEU A 59 -22.34 8.34 10.89
CA LEU A 59 -22.05 9.76 11.06
C LEU A 59 -20.70 10.15 10.47
N SER A 60 -19.65 9.33 10.70
CA SER A 60 -18.32 9.61 10.16
C SER A 60 -18.30 9.57 8.63
N GLU A 61 -18.95 8.58 8.01
CA GLU A 61 -19.09 8.48 6.56
C GLU A 61 -19.81 9.71 6.00
N ARG A 62 -20.95 10.08 6.59
CA ARG A 62 -21.72 11.27 6.18
C ARG A 62 -20.90 12.56 6.30
N LEU A 63 -20.17 12.74 7.40
CA LEU A 63 -19.37 13.96 7.62
C LEU A 63 -18.18 14.05 6.63
N GLU A 64 -17.57 12.94 6.23
CA GLU A 64 -16.56 12.92 5.16
C GLU A 64 -17.15 13.41 3.84
N ILE A 65 -18.32 12.90 3.46
CA ILE A 65 -19.02 13.29 2.22
C ILE A 65 -19.44 14.75 2.26
N GLU A 66 -20.03 15.21 3.36
CA GLU A 66 -20.45 16.63 3.51
C GLU A 66 -19.22 17.56 3.47
N THR A 67 -18.10 17.16 4.04
CA THR A 67 -16.84 17.93 3.96
C THR A 67 -16.36 18.05 2.51
N ALA A 68 -16.42 16.96 1.74
CA ALA A 68 -16.09 16.98 0.32
C ALA A 68 -17.02 17.90 -0.48
N LYS A 69 -18.35 17.86 -0.22
CA LYS A 69 -19.33 18.74 -0.87
C LYS A 69 -19.10 20.22 -0.57
N MET A 70 -18.72 20.55 0.67
CA MET A 70 -18.45 21.94 1.11
C MET A 70 -17.18 22.51 0.50
N SER A 71 -16.19 21.68 0.15
CA SER A 71 -14.91 22.13 -0.35
C SER A 71 -15.00 22.60 -1.81
N ASP A 72 -14.19 23.60 -2.20
CA ASP A 72 -14.12 24.05 -3.58
C ASP A 72 -13.49 23.01 -4.50
N HIS A 73 -12.49 22.27 -4.00
CA HIS A 73 -11.85 21.17 -4.72
C HIS A 73 -11.50 20.00 -3.79
N VAL A 74 -11.54 18.78 -4.31
CA VAL A 74 -11.26 17.56 -3.58
C VAL A 74 -10.18 16.74 -4.30
N PHE A 75 -9.15 16.33 -3.58
CA PHE A 75 -8.21 15.34 -4.05
C PHE A 75 -8.49 13.99 -3.42
N THR A 76 -8.45 12.93 -4.23
CA THR A 76 -8.50 11.53 -3.79
C THR A 76 -7.24 10.79 -4.20
N ILE A 77 -6.82 9.79 -3.44
CA ILE A 77 -5.60 9.03 -3.77
C ILE A 77 -5.83 7.88 -4.76
N THR A 78 -7.08 7.55 -5.06
CA THR A 78 -7.47 6.47 -6.00
C THR A 78 -8.70 6.87 -6.79
N SER A 79 -8.87 6.26 -7.97
CA SER A 79 -10.08 6.41 -8.78
C SER A 79 -11.28 5.81 -8.05
N ALA A 80 -11.09 4.72 -7.31
CA ALA A 80 -12.16 4.09 -6.54
C ALA A 80 -12.75 5.02 -5.45
N LEU A 81 -11.92 5.84 -4.78
CA LEU A 81 -12.39 6.87 -3.84
C LEU A 81 -13.16 7.99 -4.57
N ARG A 82 -12.65 8.45 -5.72
CA ARG A 82 -13.34 9.43 -6.57
C ARG A 82 -14.75 8.95 -6.93
N ASP A 83 -14.87 7.72 -7.40
CA ASP A 83 -16.14 7.14 -7.86
C ASP A 83 -17.17 7.07 -6.72
N ILE A 84 -16.75 6.72 -5.50
CA ILE A 84 -17.62 6.75 -4.31
C ILE A 84 -18.11 8.18 -4.04
N LEU A 85 -17.24 9.18 -4.08
CA LEU A 85 -17.65 10.57 -3.85
C LEU A 85 -18.67 11.05 -4.88
N ILE A 86 -18.51 10.68 -6.15
CA ILE A 86 -19.45 11.00 -7.23
C ILE A 86 -20.80 10.33 -6.96
N GLN A 87 -20.82 9.04 -6.60
CA GLN A 87 -22.03 8.31 -6.24
C GLN A 87 -22.77 8.96 -5.05
N GLU A 88 -22.03 9.53 -4.11
CA GLU A 88 -22.55 10.24 -2.94
C GLU A 88 -22.93 11.71 -3.23
N GLY A 89 -22.87 12.13 -4.50
CA GLY A 89 -23.33 13.44 -4.96
C GLY A 89 -22.33 14.58 -4.83
N VAL A 90 -21.03 14.29 -4.74
CA VAL A 90 -19.98 15.29 -4.94
C VAL A 90 -19.81 15.50 -6.45
N HIS A 91 -19.82 16.75 -6.92
CA HIS A 91 -19.74 17.07 -8.34
C HIS A 91 -18.39 16.64 -8.93
N GLU A 92 -18.39 15.93 -10.06
CA GLU A 92 -17.19 15.35 -10.68
C GLU A 92 -16.10 16.38 -10.96
N ASP A 93 -16.48 17.58 -11.45
CA ASP A 93 -15.53 18.65 -11.79
C ASP A 93 -14.74 19.18 -10.56
N LYS A 94 -15.21 18.90 -9.35
CA LYS A 94 -14.51 19.25 -8.11
C LYS A 94 -13.48 18.22 -7.69
N ILE A 95 -13.45 17.03 -8.31
CA ILE A 95 -12.65 15.91 -7.83
C ILE A 95 -11.51 15.61 -8.81
N SER A 96 -10.29 15.59 -8.29
CA SER A 96 -9.12 15.12 -9.03
C SER A 96 -8.41 13.99 -8.29
N VAL A 97 -7.89 13.00 -9.03
CA VAL A 97 -7.07 11.95 -8.44
C VAL A 97 -5.64 12.45 -8.30
N LEU A 98 -5.19 12.52 -7.04
CA LEU A 98 -3.82 12.83 -6.64
C LEU A 98 -3.23 11.56 -6.01
N PRO A 99 -2.67 10.64 -6.80
CA PRO A 99 -2.25 9.34 -6.30
C PRO A 99 -1.05 9.45 -5.36
N ASN A 100 -0.84 8.43 -4.56
CA ASN A 100 0.39 8.26 -3.81
C ASN A 100 1.59 8.20 -4.76
N ALA A 101 2.74 8.61 -4.26
CA ALA A 101 3.98 8.67 -5.01
C ALA A 101 5.19 8.27 -4.14
N VAL A 102 6.35 8.18 -4.76
CA VAL A 102 7.61 7.83 -4.10
C VAL A 102 8.71 8.84 -4.46
N ASP A 103 9.71 8.95 -3.60
CA ASP A 103 10.97 9.59 -3.95
C ASP A 103 11.93 8.55 -4.57
N PRO A 104 12.12 8.54 -5.91
CA PRO A 104 12.95 7.56 -6.57
C PRO A 104 14.45 7.75 -6.33
N LYS A 105 14.86 8.85 -5.68
CA LYS A 105 16.22 9.07 -5.22
C LYS A 105 16.47 8.36 -3.88
N LYS A 106 15.44 8.32 -3.04
CA LYS A 106 15.47 7.61 -1.75
C LYS A 106 15.34 6.10 -1.91
N PHE A 107 14.43 5.65 -2.77
CA PHE A 107 14.20 4.23 -3.08
C PHE A 107 14.85 3.91 -4.43
N THR A 108 15.98 3.21 -4.39
CA THR A 108 16.79 2.87 -5.58
C THR A 108 17.13 1.38 -5.61
N ILE A 109 17.44 0.87 -6.80
CA ILE A 109 17.98 -0.48 -6.93
C ILE A 109 19.34 -0.51 -6.24
N LYS A 110 19.48 -1.35 -5.22
CA LYS A 110 20.72 -1.55 -4.47
C LYS A 110 21.20 -3.00 -4.61
N LYS A 111 22.51 -3.17 -4.55
CA LYS A 111 23.10 -4.51 -4.38
C LYS A 111 22.70 -5.06 -3.03
N LYS A 112 22.47 -6.38 -2.94
CA LYS A 112 22.15 -7.07 -1.67
C LYS A 112 23.20 -6.75 -0.60
N ASP A 113 22.76 -6.36 0.58
CA ASP A 113 23.62 -6.17 1.76
C ASP A 113 24.13 -7.54 2.21
N LYS A 114 25.41 -7.81 1.92
CA LYS A 114 26.05 -9.13 2.17
C LYS A 114 26.12 -9.49 3.64
N ASN A 115 26.23 -8.48 4.54
CA ASN A 115 26.29 -8.74 5.97
C ASN A 115 24.91 -9.16 6.48
N LEU A 116 23.87 -8.44 6.08
CA LEU A 116 22.48 -8.76 6.45
C LEU A 116 22.03 -10.07 5.80
N GLU A 117 22.38 -10.33 4.54
CA GLU A 117 22.12 -11.59 3.84
C GLU A 117 22.72 -12.79 4.61
N LYS A 118 23.98 -12.65 5.07
CA LYS A 118 24.66 -13.67 5.88
C LYS A 118 24.03 -13.83 7.26
N GLN A 119 23.72 -12.71 7.92
CA GLN A 119 23.09 -12.71 9.25
C GLN A 119 21.75 -13.45 9.25
N LEU A 120 20.95 -13.26 8.19
CA LEU A 120 19.62 -13.87 8.05
C LEU A 120 19.66 -15.25 7.38
N ASN A 121 20.84 -15.73 6.98
CA ASN A 121 21.02 -17.01 6.27
C ASN A 121 20.22 -17.11 4.96
N PHE A 122 20.21 -16.03 4.15
CA PHE A 122 19.45 -15.92 2.89
C PHE A 122 20.28 -16.14 1.63
N LYS A 123 21.55 -16.58 1.80
CA LYS A 123 22.43 -16.82 0.67
C LYS A 123 21.82 -17.81 -0.32
N ASP A 124 21.90 -17.48 -1.60
CA ASP A 124 21.42 -18.30 -2.73
C ASP A 124 19.90 -18.59 -2.71
N LYS A 125 19.11 -17.80 -1.93
CA LYS A 125 17.65 -17.89 -1.87
C LYS A 125 16.98 -16.71 -2.56
N VAL A 126 15.80 -16.97 -3.14
CA VAL A 126 14.90 -15.89 -3.55
C VAL A 126 14.16 -15.36 -2.32
N VAL A 127 14.19 -14.06 -2.11
CA VAL A 127 13.60 -13.45 -0.91
C VAL A 127 12.26 -12.83 -1.25
N ILE A 128 11.19 -13.42 -0.71
CA ILE A 128 9.87 -12.82 -0.65
C ILE A 128 9.87 -11.90 0.58
N GLY A 129 9.54 -10.62 0.44
CA GLY A 129 9.63 -9.70 1.56
C GLY A 129 8.47 -8.72 1.67
N TYR A 130 7.96 -8.55 2.90
CA TYR A 130 6.98 -7.54 3.24
C TYR A 130 7.57 -6.59 4.28
N ILE A 131 7.40 -5.27 4.05
CA ILE A 131 7.84 -4.22 4.98
C ILE A 131 6.64 -3.34 5.35
N GLY A 132 6.30 -3.28 6.63
CA GLY A 132 5.21 -2.43 7.10
C GLY A 132 4.54 -2.87 8.38
N SER A 133 3.37 -2.28 8.68
CA SER A 133 2.57 -2.64 9.84
C SER A 133 1.83 -3.96 9.61
N PHE A 134 1.82 -4.82 10.63
CA PHE A 134 1.14 -6.12 10.60
C PHE A 134 -0.28 -5.95 11.11
N VAL A 135 -1.19 -5.61 10.19
CA VAL A 135 -2.61 -5.42 10.48
C VAL A 135 -3.46 -6.38 9.64
N LYS A 136 -4.63 -6.73 10.16
CA LYS A 136 -5.47 -7.79 9.61
C LYS A 136 -5.77 -7.67 8.10
N TYR A 137 -6.01 -6.45 7.64
CA TYR A 137 -6.36 -6.22 6.22
C TYR A 137 -5.19 -6.30 5.25
N GLU A 138 -3.93 -6.31 5.73
CA GLU A 138 -2.76 -6.50 4.86
C GLU A 138 -2.60 -7.96 4.40
N GLY A 139 -3.31 -8.93 5.00
CA GLY A 139 -3.42 -10.30 4.48
C GLY A 139 -2.16 -11.15 4.64
N LEU A 140 -1.31 -10.87 5.64
CA LEU A 140 -0.08 -11.65 5.87
C LEU A 140 -0.35 -13.12 6.25
N ASP A 141 -1.54 -13.42 6.77
CA ASP A 141 -2.02 -14.78 6.96
C ASP A 141 -2.20 -15.51 5.62
N ILE A 142 -2.78 -14.87 4.59
CA ILE A 142 -2.89 -15.40 3.24
C ILE A 142 -1.49 -15.66 2.64
N LEU A 143 -0.53 -14.77 2.92
CA LEU A 143 0.86 -14.95 2.47
C LEU A 143 1.52 -16.17 3.11
N LEU A 144 1.31 -16.41 4.42
CA LEU A 144 1.83 -17.60 5.09
C LEU A 144 1.22 -18.90 4.52
N GLU A 145 -0.09 -18.91 4.27
CA GLU A 145 -0.76 -20.05 3.61
C GLU A 145 -0.19 -20.30 2.21
N ALA A 146 -0.01 -19.24 1.42
CA ALA A 146 0.59 -19.34 0.09
C ALA A 146 2.04 -19.87 0.15
N CYS A 147 2.84 -19.40 1.12
CA CYS A 147 4.21 -19.89 1.34
C CYS A 147 4.24 -21.35 1.78
N SER A 148 3.25 -21.83 2.54
CA SER A 148 3.15 -23.25 2.89
C SER A 148 2.89 -24.14 1.67
N LEU A 149 1.94 -23.73 0.81
CA LEU A 149 1.68 -24.41 -0.46
C LEU A 149 2.93 -24.42 -1.35
N LEU A 150 3.62 -23.31 -1.43
CA LEU A 150 4.82 -23.13 -2.22
C LEU A 150 5.97 -23.98 -1.70
N HIS A 151 6.20 -24.00 -0.37
CA HIS A 151 7.26 -24.81 0.25
C HIS A 151 7.05 -26.31 0.00
N THR A 152 5.81 -26.78 0.05
CA THR A 152 5.47 -28.16 -0.30
C THR A 152 5.84 -28.49 -1.77
N LYS A 153 5.71 -27.52 -2.68
CA LYS A 153 5.88 -27.73 -4.12
C LYS A 153 7.33 -27.57 -4.60
N ILE A 154 8.04 -26.53 -4.12
CA ILE A 154 9.39 -26.19 -4.60
C ILE A 154 10.48 -26.25 -3.50
N GLY A 155 10.12 -26.68 -2.31
CA GLY A 155 11.05 -26.86 -1.19
C GLY A 155 11.75 -25.57 -0.74
N ASP A 156 13.04 -25.68 -0.43
CA ASP A 156 13.86 -24.66 0.21
C ASP A 156 14.46 -23.61 -0.77
N MET A 157 13.77 -23.26 -1.84
CA MET A 157 14.26 -22.30 -2.85
C MET A 157 14.13 -20.84 -2.45
N PHE A 158 13.32 -20.51 -1.44
CA PHE A 158 13.00 -19.15 -1.05
C PHE A 158 13.07 -18.92 0.46
N ARG A 159 13.01 -17.66 0.85
CA ARG A 159 12.83 -17.20 2.24
C ARG A 159 11.72 -16.16 2.28
N LEU A 160 10.96 -16.13 3.38
CA LEU A 160 9.98 -15.07 3.66
C LEU A 160 10.53 -14.14 4.74
N LEU A 161 10.68 -12.87 4.40
CA LEU A 161 11.17 -11.81 5.27
C LEU A 161 10.01 -10.88 5.64
N LEU A 162 9.62 -10.86 6.91
CA LEU A 162 8.58 -10.00 7.46
C LEU A 162 9.22 -8.92 8.34
N VAL A 163 9.29 -7.69 7.81
CA VAL A 163 9.90 -6.53 8.46
C VAL A 163 8.81 -5.61 8.99
N GLY A 164 8.71 -5.48 10.29
CA GLY A 164 7.69 -4.66 10.93
C GLY A 164 7.07 -5.31 12.16
N ASP A 165 5.96 -4.72 12.60
CA ASP A 165 5.23 -5.14 13.79
C ASP A 165 3.77 -4.68 13.67
N GLY A 166 2.88 -5.19 14.53
CA GLY A 166 1.49 -4.77 14.60
C GLY A 166 0.59 -5.77 15.30
N ASP A 167 -0.71 -5.47 15.28
CA ASP A 167 -1.73 -6.18 16.05
C ASP A 167 -1.81 -7.69 15.73
N THR A 168 -1.34 -8.12 14.54
CA THR A 168 -1.38 -9.53 14.11
C THR A 168 -0.06 -10.28 14.34
N MET A 169 0.98 -9.67 14.92
CA MET A 169 2.31 -10.30 15.08
C MET A 169 2.23 -11.66 15.77
N THR A 170 1.54 -11.76 16.91
CA THR A 170 1.41 -13.02 17.67
C THR A 170 0.70 -14.08 16.85
N THR A 171 -0.43 -13.73 16.24
CA THR A 171 -1.20 -14.66 15.41
C THR A 171 -0.39 -15.15 14.19
N LEU A 172 0.42 -14.28 13.57
CA LEU A 172 1.28 -14.66 12.45
C LEU A 172 2.41 -15.62 12.88
N ARG A 173 3.01 -15.40 14.06
CA ARG A 173 4.01 -16.33 14.61
C ARG A 173 3.41 -17.70 14.93
N ASP A 174 2.21 -17.73 15.51
CA ASP A 174 1.50 -18.98 15.80
C ASP A 174 1.11 -19.71 14.50
N ALA A 175 0.64 -19.00 13.49
CA ALA A 175 0.37 -19.56 12.16
C ALA A 175 1.64 -20.11 11.52
N THR A 176 2.79 -19.43 11.64
CA THR A 176 4.08 -19.90 11.13
C THR A 176 4.46 -21.26 11.74
N ARG A 177 4.31 -21.42 13.05
CA ARG A 177 4.55 -22.73 13.75
C ARG A 177 3.57 -23.80 13.29
N LEU A 178 2.28 -23.47 13.23
CA LEU A 178 1.23 -24.42 12.82
C LEU A 178 1.47 -24.93 11.39
N LEU A 179 1.95 -24.07 10.50
CA LEU A 179 2.27 -24.39 9.11
C LEU A 179 3.69 -24.98 8.92
N GLN A 180 4.47 -25.14 9.99
CA GLN A 180 5.84 -25.67 9.98
C GLN A 180 6.77 -24.86 9.04
N LEU A 181 6.71 -23.52 9.14
CA LEU A 181 7.46 -22.60 8.29
C LEU A 181 8.59 -21.87 9.02
N GLU A 182 8.95 -22.28 10.26
CA GLU A 182 9.95 -21.58 11.08
C GLU A 182 11.31 -21.47 10.40
N ASP A 183 11.69 -22.45 9.58
CA ASP A 183 12.97 -22.46 8.88
C ASP A 183 13.04 -21.50 7.69
N ILE A 184 11.88 -21.06 7.16
CA ILE A 184 11.81 -20.20 5.98
C ILE A 184 11.30 -18.79 6.27
N VAL A 185 10.62 -18.57 7.41
CA VAL A 185 10.03 -17.27 7.77
C VAL A 185 10.87 -16.56 8.82
N THR A 186 11.28 -15.35 8.50
CA THR A 186 12.02 -14.47 9.43
C THR A 186 11.21 -13.22 9.77
N PHE A 187 11.00 -13.00 11.07
CA PHE A 187 10.39 -11.78 11.60
C PHE A 187 11.49 -10.90 12.20
N THR A 188 11.67 -9.69 11.72
CA THR A 188 12.69 -8.77 12.26
C THR A 188 12.18 -7.90 13.41
N GLY A 189 10.85 -7.74 13.54
CA GLY A 189 10.28 -6.67 14.34
C GLY A 189 10.42 -5.31 13.63
N ARG A 190 10.19 -4.22 14.37
CA ARG A 190 10.35 -2.85 13.86
C ARG A 190 11.82 -2.56 13.57
N VAL A 191 12.06 -1.91 12.44
CA VAL A 191 13.38 -1.40 12.05
C VAL A 191 13.32 0.12 11.90
N ASN A 192 14.46 0.79 12.05
CA ASN A 192 14.55 2.22 11.83
C ASN A 192 14.26 2.54 10.36
N HIS A 193 13.59 3.67 10.13
CA HIS A 193 13.24 4.10 8.77
C HIS A 193 14.45 4.21 7.83
N ASP A 194 15.60 4.65 8.35
CA ASP A 194 16.85 4.78 7.59
C ASP A 194 17.44 3.42 7.20
N GLU A 195 17.06 2.33 7.88
CA GLU A 195 17.51 0.98 7.59
C GLU A 195 16.62 0.23 6.61
N VAL A 196 15.40 0.71 6.36
CA VAL A 196 14.42 0.07 5.46
C VAL A 196 15.04 -0.28 4.10
N ASN A 197 15.89 0.59 3.56
CA ASN A 197 16.58 0.36 2.29
C ASN A 197 17.57 -0.82 2.31
N LYS A 198 18.11 -1.21 3.48
CA LYS A 198 18.95 -2.41 3.60
C LYS A 198 18.09 -3.66 3.42
N TYR A 199 16.90 -3.68 4.03
CA TYR A 199 15.96 -4.80 3.88
C TYR A 199 15.41 -4.87 2.46
N TYR A 200 15.04 -3.75 1.84
CA TYR A 200 14.67 -3.73 0.42
C TYR A 200 15.80 -4.29 -0.47
N SER A 201 17.07 -4.09 -0.12
CA SER A 201 18.17 -4.64 -0.93
C SER A 201 18.16 -6.17 -1.01
N LEU A 202 17.67 -6.86 0.03
CA LEU A 202 17.58 -8.33 0.06
C LEU A 202 16.37 -8.89 -0.68
N ILE A 203 15.26 -8.14 -0.67
CA ILE A 203 13.98 -8.56 -1.25
C ILE A 203 14.11 -8.68 -2.76
N ASP A 204 13.59 -9.75 -3.32
CA ASP A 204 13.45 -9.98 -4.76
C ASP A 204 11.98 -9.77 -5.19
N ILE A 205 11.03 -10.23 -4.36
CA ILE A 205 9.58 -10.21 -4.61
C ILE A 205 8.88 -9.53 -3.43
N ALA A 206 8.05 -8.52 -3.69
CA ALA A 206 7.31 -7.76 -2.69
C ALA A 206 5.80 -8.06 -2.79
N PRO A 207 5.25 -9.00 -1.99
CA PRO A 207 3.83 -9.29 -2.00
C PRO A 207 3.04 -8.24 -1.21
N LEU A 208 1.86 -7.88 -1.72
CA LEU A 208 0.84 -7.08 -1.04
C LEU A 208 -0.50 -7.83 -1.06
N PRO A 209 -0.67 -8.81 -0.17
CA PRO A 209 -1.80 -9.74 -0.20
C PRO A 209 -3.05 -9.18 0.49
N ARG A 210 -3.37 -7.91 0.23
CA ARG A 210 -4.49 -7.23 0.87
C ARG A 210 -5.80 -7.96 0.67
N LYS A 211 -6.58 -8.07 1.75
CA LYS A 211 -7.87 -8.74 1.77
C LYS A 211 -8.93 -7.96 1.00
N GLY A 212 -9.97 -8.65 0.51
CA GLY A 212 -11.13 -8.06 -0.17
C GLY A 212 -12.02 -7.22 0.74
N LEU A 213 -11.44 -6.34 1.56
CA LEU A 213 -12.16 -5.44 2.47
C LEU A 213 -12.32 -4.05 1.83
N ARG A 214 -13.44 -3.38 2.14
CA ARG A 214 -13.78 -2.06 1.57
C ARG A 214 -12.63 -1.04 1.70
N VAL A 215 -11.90 -1.04 2.80
CA VAL A 215 -10.72 -0.17 2.98
C VAL A 215 -9.61 -0.47 1.95
N CYS A 216 -9.39 -1.74 1.61
CA CYS A 216 -8.38 -2.14 0.64
C CYS A 216 -8.82 -1.89 -0.81
N GLU A 217 -10.12 -1.96 -1.07
CA GLU A 217 -10.67 -1.61 -2.39
C GLU A 217 -10.53 -0.13 -2.71
N LEU A 218 -10.54 0.74 -1.70
CA LEU A 218 -10.60 2.18 -1.88
C LEU A 218 -9.25 2.90 -1.66
N VAL A 219 -8.36 2.35 -0.82
CA VAL A 219 -7.18 3.07 -0.33
C VAL A 219 -5.90 2.38 -0.79
N SER A 220 -5.11 3.03 -1.63
CA SER A 220 -3.77 2.55 -1.99
C SER A 220 -2.74 2.89 -0.91
N PRO A 221 -1.85 1.96 -0.55
CA PRO A 221 -0.72 2.25 0.34
C PRO A 221 0.47 2.87 -0.40
N LEU A 222 1.50 3.32 0.33
CA LEU A 222 2.77 3.78 -0.26
C LEU A 222 3.70 2.62 -0.66
N LYS A 223 3.55 1.47 -0.03
CA LYS A 223 4.41 0.27 -0.21
C LYS A 223 4.62 -0.18 -1.66
N PRO A 224 3.60 -0.23 -2.56
CA PRO A 224 3.81 -0.64 -3.94
C PRO A 224 4.80 0.28 -4.65
N PHE A 225 4.69 1.59 -4.46
CA PHE A 225 5.57 2.57 -5.11
C PHE A 225 7.01 2.47 -4.61
N GLU A 226 7.22 2.21 -3.31
CA GLU A 226 8.55 1.99 -2.71
C GLU A 226 9.20 0.70 -3.24
N ALA A 227 8.43 -0.40 -3.32
CA ALA A 227 8.88 -1.68 -3.85
C ALA A 227 9.25 -1.57 -5.33
N MET A 228 8.38 -0.98 -6.16
CA MET A 228 8.62 -0.74 -7.59
C MET A 228 9.84 0.16 -7.80
N ALA A 229 9.97 1.25 -7.04
CA ALA A 229 11.13 2.15 -7.11
C ALA A 229 12.43 1.44 -6.71
N SER A 230 12.37 0.47 -5.83
CA SER A 230 13.49 -0.40 -5.47
C SER A 230 13.75 -1.54 -6.46
N GLY A 231 13.00 -1.59 -7.58
CA GLY A 231 13.15 -2.60 -8.64
C GLY A 231 12.69 -4.00 -8.23
N LYS A 232 11.73 -4.11 -7.30
CA LYS A 232 11.20 -5.39 -6.82
C LYS A 232 10.01 -5.83 -7.65
N VAL A 233 9.84 -7.13 -7.84
CA VAL A 233 8.62 -7.67 -8.44
C VAL A 233 7.48 -7.50 -7.45
N LEU A 234 6.49 -6.71 -7.81
CA LEU A 234 5.30 -6.53 -7.02
C LEU A 234 4.30 -7.66 -7.32
N VAL A 235 3.77 -8.31 -6.29
CA VAL A 235 2.69 -9.30 -6.42
C VAL A 235 1.53 -8.84 -5.56
N THR A 236 0.44 -8.37 -6.17
CA THR A 236 -0.68 -7.75 -5.46
C THR A 236 -1.95 -8.57 -5.56
N SER A 237 -2.80 -8.46 -4.55
CA SER A 237 -4.20 -8.91 -4.69
C SER A 237 -4.99 -8.03 -5.65
N SER A 238 -6.06 -8.58 -6.23
CA SER A 238 -6.95 -7.90 -7.18
C SER A 238 -7.91 -6.88 -6.54
N VAL A 239 -7.58 -6.31 -5.37
CA VAL A 239 -8.32 -5.18 -4.82
C VAL A 239 -8.14 -3.95 -5.71
N LYS A 240 -9.22 -3.18 -5.95
CA LYS A 240 -9.25 -2.11 -6.95
C LYS A 240 -8.10 -1.11 -6.80
N ALA A 241 -7.83 -0.64 -5.58
CA ALA A 241 -6.78 0.34 -5.31
C ALA A 241 -5.34 -0.17 -5.57
N LEU A 242 -5.12 -1.47 -5.72
CA LEU A 242 -3.84 -2.05 -6.13
C LEU A 242 -3.84 -2.43 -7.62
N ALA A 243 -4.97 -2.92 -8.12
CA ALA A 243 -5.10 -3.30 -9.53
C ALA A 243 -4.95 -2.10 -10.49
N GLU A 244 -5.27 -0.88 -10.06
CA GLU A 244 -5.03 0.33 -10.86
C GLU A 244 -3.55 0.77 -10.93
N ILE A 245 -2.67 0.18 -10.09
CA ILE A 245 -1.24 0.51 -10.04
C ILE A 245 -0.40 -0.48 -10.87
N VAL A 246 -0.90 -1.71 -11.06
CA VAL A 246 -0.13 -2.83 -11.63
C VAL A 246 -0.76 -3.30 -12.94
N GLU A 247 0.03 -3.36 -13.98
CA GLU A 247 -0.27 -4.06 -15.22
C GLU A 247 0.24 -5.49 -15.11
N ASP A 248 -0.71 -6.47 -15.05
CA ASP A 248 -0.40 -7.88 -14.78
C ASP A 248 0.51 -8.48 -15.84
N GLY A 249 1.61 -9.06 -15.41
CA GLY A 249 2.66 -9.63 -16.26
C GLY A 249 3.70 -8.63 -16.76
N GLU A 250 3.47 -7.32 -16.65
CA GLU A 250 4.38 -6.28 -17.15
C GLU A 250 5.07 -5.50 -16.03
N THR A 251 4.32 -4.85 -15.15
CA THR A 251 4.87 -4.04 -14.05
C THR A 251 4.71 -4.70 -12.67
N GLY A 252 4.08 -5.87 -12.63
CA GLY A 252 3.88 -6.71 -11.47
C GLY A 252 2.99 -7.89 -11.82
N LEU A 253 2.58 -8.64 -10.80
CA LEU A 253 1.62 -9.73 -10.95
C LEU A 253 0.39 -9.45 -10.07
N VAL A 254 -0.79 -9.78 -10.60
CA VAL A 254 -2.05 -9.66 -9.87
C VAL A 254 -2.60 -11.06 -9.62
N PHE A 255 -2.92 -11.36 -8.36
CA PHE A 255 -3.61 -12.59 -7.96
C PHE A 255 -5.01 -12.30 -7.44
N GLU A 256 -5.90 -13.30 -7.49
CA GLU A 256 -7.25 -13.19 -6.98
C GLU A 256 -7.23 -12.94 -5.45
N LYS A 257 -7.82 -11.82 -5.00
CA LYS A 257 -7.89 -11.48 -3.57
C LYS A 257 -8.48 -12.61 -2.75
N ASP A 258 -7.96 -12.77 -1.53
CA ASP A 258 -8.34 -13.82 -0.57
C ASP A 258 -8.09 -15.27 -1.08
N ASN A 259 -7.26 -15.45 -2.13
CA ASN A 259 -6.91 -16.74 -2.71
C ASN A 259 -5.41 -17.08 -2.52
N PRO A 260 -5.03 -17.82 -1.44
CA PRO A 260 -3.63 -18.18 -1.19
C PRO A 260 -3.04 -19.11 -2.26
N LYS A 261 -3.86 -19.92 -2.94
CA LYS A 261 -3.41 -20.82 -3.99
C LYS A 261 -2.98 -20.04 -5.25
N ASP A 262 -3.76 -19.03 -5.63
CA ASP A 262 -3.40 -18.19 -6.77
C ASP A 262 -2.17 -17.34 -6.46
N LEU A 263 -2.07 -16.80 -5.22
CA LEU A 263 -0.85 -16.13 -4.75
C LEU A 263 0.37 -17.05 -4.84
N ALA A 264 0.26 -18.31 -4.40
CA ALA A 264 1.34 -19.28 -4.49
C ALA A 264 1.78 -19.52 -5.94
N ASN A 265 0.83 -19.65 -6.89
CA ASN A 265 1.13 -19.84 -8.31
C ASN A 265 1.86 -18.63 -8.92
N LYS A 266 1.42 -17.40 -8.58
CA LYS A 266 2.08 -16.16 -9.04
C LYS A 266 3.50 -16.04 -8.45
N LEU A 267 3.68 -16.36 -7.17
CA LEU A 267 5.01 -16.36 -6.53
C LEU A 267 5.94 -17.39 -7.16
N GLU A 268 5.44 -18.61 -7.40
CA GLU A 268 6.22 -19.68 -8.05
C GLU A 268 6.79 -19.24 -9.40
N SER A 269 5.95 -18.65 -10.26
CA SER A 269 6.37 -18.23 -11.60
C SER A 269 7.58 -17.30 -11.58
N VAL A 270 7.62 -16.36 -10.64
CA VAL A 270 8.75 -15.41 -10.53
C VAL A 270 9.89 -15.90 -9.63
N ILE A 271 9.70 -16.95 -8.83
CA ILE A 271 10.80 -17.63 -8.13
C ILE A 271 11.61 -18.48 -9.10
N LEU A 272 10.93 -19.26 -9.93
CA LEU A 272 11.56 -20.20 -10.85
C LEU A 272 12.15 -19.51 -12.08
N ASP A 273 11.55 -18.43 -12.55
CA ASP A 273 12.03 -17.69 -13.72
C ASP A 273 12.71 -16.37 -13.32
N LYS A 274 14.04 -16.39 -13.27
CA LYS A 274 14.86 -15.21 -12.98
C LYS A 274 14.73 -14.13 -14.07
N SER A 275 14.60 -14.51 -15.34
CA SER A 275 14.49 -13.56 -16.46
C SER A 275 13.20 -12.78 -16.39
N LEU A 276 12.08 -13.47 -16.12
CA LEU A 276 10.77 -12.86 -15.88
C LEU A 276 10.84 -11.89 -14.70
N ARG A 277 11.43 -12.34 -13.58
CA ARG A 277 11.60 -11.52 -12.37
C ARG A 277 12.41 -10.24 -12.65
N ASP A 278 13.52 -10.34 -13.35
CA ASP A 278 14.38 -9.21 -13.70
C ASP A 278 13.66 -8.24 -14.67
N THR A 279 12.88 -8.76 -15.60
CA THR A 279 12.11 -7.95 -16.57
C THR A 279 11.01 -7.17 -15.88
N ILE A 280 10.15 -7.83 -15.10
CA ILE A 280 9.05 -7.17 -14.38
C ILE A 280 9.60 -6.12 -13.41
N GLY A 281 10.66 -6.43 -12.65
CA GLY A 281 11.25 -5.48 -11.70
C GLY A 281 11.81 -4.21 -12.39
N LYS A 282 12.41 -4.33 -13.58
CA LYS A 282 12.86 -3.19 -14.38
C LYS A 282 11.69 -2.36 -14.90
N ASN A 283 10.67 -3.00 -15.45
CA ASN A 283 9.47 -2.34 -15.95
C ASN A 283 8.75 -1.60 -14.82
N ALA A 284 8.57 -2.24 -13.66
CA ALA A 284 7.98 -1.66 -12.48
C ALA A 284 8.70 -0.36 -12.06
N ARG A 285 10.04 -0.40 -11.98
CA ARG A 285 10.82 0.79 -11.66
C ARG A 285 10.68 1.89 -12.70
N LYS A 286 10.76 1.56 -13.98
CA LYS A 286 10.59 2.54 -15.06
C LYS A 286 9.23 3.23 -14.93
N TRP A 287 8.18 2.43 -14.82
CA TRP A 287 6.81 2.93 -14.73
C TRP A 287 6.60 3.84 -13.51
N VAL A 288 7.06 3.46 -12.32
CA VAL A 288 6.85 4.28 -11.12
C VAL A 288 7.63 5.60 -11.14
N VAL A 289 8.82 5.61 -11.72
CA VAL A 289 9.64 6.84 -11.87
C VAL A 289 8.99 7.81 -12.84
N GLU A 290 8.43 7.30 -13.93
CA GLU A 290 7.81 8.08 -15.01
C GLU A 290 6.39 8.56 -14.64
N ASN A 291 5.68 7.91 -13.72
CA ASN A 291 4.27 8.20 -13.44
C ASN A 291 3.97 8.60 -11.99
N HIS A 292 4.76 8.13 -11.01
CA HIS A 292 4.47 8.26 -9.58
C HIS A 292 5.65 8.79 -8.75
N SER A 293 6.48 9.68 -9.31
CA SER A 293 7.42 10.46 -8.50
C SER A 293 6.72 11.68 -7.87
N TRP A 294 7.12 12.06 -6.65
CA TRP A 294 6.60 13.27 -5.99
C TRP A 294 6.78 14.53 -6.84
N ASP A 295 7.88 14.62 -7.60
CA ASP A 295 8.15 15.75 -8.52
C ASP A 295 7.09 15.87 -9.63
N LEU A 296 6.50 14.75 -10.08
CA LEU A 296 5.43 14.72 -11.07
C LEU A 296 4.06 14.94 -10.47
N VAL A 297 3.76 14.22 -9.37
CA VAL A 297 2.44 14.25 -8.74
C VAL A 297 2.15 15.62 -8.14
N SER A 298 3.14 16.28 -7.53
CA SER A 298 2.97 17.62 -6.95
C SER A 298 2.59 18.70 -7.98
N LYS A 299 2.98 18.54 -9.24
CA LYS A 299 2.59 19.47 -10.33
C LYS A 299 1.10 19.47 -10.63
N LYS A 300 0.37 18.44 -10.20
CA LYS A 300 -1.10 18.38 -10.35
C LYS A 300 -1.83 19.27 -9.33
N VAL A 301 -1.14 19.77 -8.30
CA VAL A 301 -1.71 20.59 -7.22
C VAL A 301 -1.50 22.10 -7.49
N ILE A 302 -0.56 22.44 -8.37
CA ILE A 302 -0.21 23.80 -8.76
C ILE A 302 -1.03 24.20 -9.98
#